data_ed7fc90f1f6ed5bbdbd4f50cb48f9bde
#
_entry.id   ed7fc90f1f6ed5bbdbd4f50cb48f9bde
#
_cell.length_a   1.000
_cell.length_b   1.000
_cell.length_c   1.000
_cell.angle_alpha   90.00
_cell.angle_beta   90.00
_cell.angle_gamma   90.00
#
_symmetry.space_group_name_H-M   'P 1'
#
loop_
_entity.id
_entity.type
_entity.pdbx_description
1 polymer ?
#
loop_
_entity_poly.entity_id
_entity_poly.type
_entity_poly.pdbx_seq_one_letter_code
_entity_poly.pdbx_strand_id
1 'polypeptide(L)'
;SGLDIEYCRAVAAAIGLNPDTQIEYILASAGDRFEKLASGEIDVLIRTTTWTTSRDVGLNADFAGMNFFDGQGILIRGDAYPQADMDNSALNLASAKVCVGTGTTTEGNIADWNTVNSVGMDIVPVADAAEATAELVSGSCDAFTGDMSAMVAKKYTLEAAGDCTDCDLWIAPELLSKEPLGAAVRDMDSDWKDVVTWVWFGMVTAEEMGIDSENYMDADMTNPSV
;
A
#
# COMPACT_ATOMS: atom_id res chain seq x y z
N SER A 1 11.64 -6.23 -6.92
CA SER A 1 11.87 -6.62 -5.52
C SER A 1 11.04 -5.70 -4.62
N GLY A 2 10.80 -6.12 -3.41
CA GLY A 2 10.01 -5.44 -2.40
C GLY A 2 9.20 -6.47 -1.61
N LEU A 3 8.68 -6.08 -0.44
CA LEU A 3 8.01 -6.98 0.50
C LEU A 3 6.94 -7.85 -0.16
N ASP A 4 6.06 -7.26 -0.96
CA ASP A 4 4.96 -7.98 -1.62
C ASP A 4 5.47 -9.05 -2.60
N ILE A 5 6.53 -8.74 -3.36
CA ILE A 5 7.14 -9.68 -4.31
C ILE A 5 7.83 -10.83 -3.57
N GLU A 6 8.58 -10.54 -2.52
CA GLU A 6 9.27 -11.57 -1.74
C GLU A 6 8.28 -12.45 -0.98
N TYR A 7 7.15 -11.90 -0.53
CA TYR A 7 6.07 -12.69 0.04
C TYR A 7 5.45 -13.64 -1.00
N CYS A 8 5.14 -13.19 -2.23
CA CYS A 8 4.69 -14.06 -3.31
C CYS A 8 5.71 -15.19 -3.58
N ARG A 9 7.00 -14.86 -3.59
CA ARG A 9 8.08 -15.84 -3.79
C ARG A 9 8.13 -16.88 -2.67
N ALA A 10 7.97 -16.45 -1.43
CA ALA A 10 7.92 -17.35 -0.28
C ALA A 10 6.72 -18.29 -0.33
N VAL A 11 5.54 -17.78 -0.70
CA VAL A 11 4.32 -18.60 -0.89
C VAL A 11 4.55 -19.66 -1.97
N ALA A 12 5.11 -19.30 -3.13
CA ALA A 12 5.41 -20.25 -4.20
C ALA A 12 6.41 -21.32 -3.73
N ALA A 13 7.47 -20.93 -3.04
CA ALA A 13 8.46 -21.87 -2.50
C ALA A 13 7.84 -22.85 -1.49
N ALA A 14 6.95 -22.38 -0.63
CA ALA A 14 6.29 -23.19 0.40
C ALA A 14 5.41 -24.30 -0.19
N ILE A 15 4.84 -24.10 -1.38
CA ILE A 15 4.05 -25.11 -2.10
C ILE A 15 4.87 -25.91 -3.11
N GLY A 16 6.20 -25.77 -3.10
CA GLY A 16 7.12 -26.55 -3.93
C GLY A 16 7.30 -26.04 -5.36
N LEU A 17 6.87 -24.81 -5.65
CA LEU A 17 7.11 -24.16 -6.94
C LEU A 17 8.48 -23.47 -6.95
N ASN A 18 9.04 -23.31 -8.15
CA ASN A 18 10.23 -22.49 -8.33
C ASN A 18 9.85 -21.00 -8.40
N PRO A 19 10.27 -20.17 -7.40
CA PRO A 19 9.87 -18.76 -7.35
C PRO A 19 10.40 -17.90 -8.49
N ASP A 20 11.42 -18.38 -9.24
CA ASP A 20 12.02 -17.61 -10.33
C ASP A 20 11.34 -17.89 -11.69
N THR A 21 10.66 -19.03 -11.82
CA THR A 21 10.15 -19.50 -13.13
C THR A 21 8.70 -19.93 -13.14
N GLN A 22 8.05 -20.08 -11.98
CA GLN A 22 6.70 -20.63 -11.86
C GLN A 22 5.72 -19.67 -11.17
N ILE A 23 6.04 -18.38 -11.14
CA ILE A 23 5.11 -17.33 -10.72
C ILE A 23 4.78 -16.47 -11.94
N GLU A 24 3.51 -16.26 -12.18
CA GLU A 24 3.02 -15.26 -13.11
C GLU A 24 2.54 -14.01 -12.32
N TYR A 25 3.15 -12.87 -12.61
CA TYR A 25 2.77 -11.61 -11.98
C TYR A 25 1.77 -10.88 -12.85
N ILE A 26 0.54 -10.74 -12.37
CA ILE A 26 -0.53 -10.02 -13.04
C ILE A 26 -0.66 -8.62 -12.44
N LEU A 27 -0.59 -7.60 -13.28
CA LEU A 27 -0.81 -6.24 -12.85
C LEU A 27 -2.27 -6.04 -12.44
N ALA A 28 -2.49 -5.60 -11.20
CA ALA A 28 -3.81 -5.34 -10.66
C ALA A 28 -3.90 -3.89 -10.14
N SER A 29 -4.84 -3.13 -10.69
CA SER A 29 -5.16 -1.78 -10.23
C SER A 29 -5.97 -1.79 -8.93
N ALA A 30 -6.18 -0.63 -8.33
CA ALA A 30 -7.08 -0.51 -7.17
C ALA A 30 -8.51 -0.89 -7.52
N GLY A 31 -8.95 -0.62 -8.76
CA GLY A 31 -10.32 -0.86 -9.22
C GLY A 31 -10.64 -2.30 -9.60
N ASP A 32 -9.67 -3.06 -10.13
CA ASP A 32 -9.92 -4.39 -10.71
C ASP A 32 -9.36 -5.58 -9.88
N ARG A 33 -8.54 -5.31 -8.87
CA ARG A 33 -7.83 -6.36 -8.09
C ARG A 33 -8.74 -7.42 -7.48
N PHE A 34 -9.89 -7.03 -6.96
CA PHE A 34 -10.83 -7.96 -6.32
C PHE A 34 -11.62 -8.76 -7.36
N GLU A 35 -11.93 -8.17 -8.53
CA GLU A 35 -12.55 -8.89 -9.65
C GLU A 35 -11.59 -9.95 -10.20
N LYS A 36 -10.32 -9.61 -10.37
CA LYS A 36 -9.28 -10.55 -10.78
C LYS A 36 -9.12 -11.71 -9.79
N LEU A 37 -9.16 -11.42 -8.48
CA LEU A 37 -9.12 -12.44 -7.46
C LEU A 37 -10.36 -13.34 -7.50
N ALA A 38 -11.55 -12.75 -7.53
CA ALA A 38 -12.82 -13.48 -7.52
C ALA A 38 -13.02 -14.35 -8.78
N SER A 39 -12.57 -13.87 -9.94
CA SER A 39 -12.65 -14.63 -11.23
C SER A 39 -11.63 -15.74 -11.34
N GLY A 40 -10.60 -15.79 -10.48
CA GLY A 40 -9.50 -16.75 -10.58
C GLY A 40 -8.44 -16.36 -11.63
N GLU A 41 -8.42 -15.12 -12.08
CA GLU A 41 -7.31 -14.59 -12.91
C GLU A 41 -6.02 -14.54 -12.10
N ILE A 42 -6.14 -14.28 -10.78
CA ILE A 42 -5.05 -14.38 -9.81
C ILE A 42 -5.45 -15.31 -8.66
N ASP A 43 -4.48 -16.04 -8.09
CA ASP A 43 -4.68 -16.95 -6.97
C ASP A 43 -4.48 -16.27 -5.62
N VAL A 44 -3.64 -15.26 -5.57
CA VAL A 44 -3.36 -14.46 -4.38
C VAL A 44 -3.19 -13.00 -4.77
N LEU A 45 -3.75 -12.13 -3.97
CA LEU A 45 -3.61 -10.68 -4.10
C LEU A 45 -2.66 -10.19 -3.01
N ILE A 46 -1.43 -9.85 -3.38
CA ILE A 46 -0.43 -9.24 -2.49
C ILE A 46 0.01 -7.91 -3.11
N ARG A 47 -0.69 -6.86 -2.73
CA ARG A 47 -0.36 -5.47 -3.07
C ARG A 47 -1.09 -4.55 -2.09
N THR A 48 -0.47 -3.54 -1.57
CA THR A 48 -1.02 -2.53 -0.64
C THR A 48 -2.56 -2.51 -0.57
N THR A 49 -3.16 -3.53 0.05
CA THR A 49 -4.61 -3.73 0.11
C THR A 49 -5.08 -3.71 1.54
N THR A 50 -5.76 -2.64 1.92
CA THR A 50 -6.27 -2.47 3.27
C THR A 50 -7.35 -3.49 3.59
N TRP A 51 -7.18 -4.22 4.67
CA TRP A 51 -8.17 -5.14 5.20
C TRP A 51 -9.32 -4.35 5.82
N THR A 52 -10.49 -4.43 5.21
CA THR A 52 -11.72 -3.81 5.70
C THR A 52 -12.87 -4.80 5.70
N THR A 53 -13.83 -4.63 6.60
CA THR A 53 -15.03 -5.48 6.66
C THR A 53 -15.79 -5.51 5.34
N SER A 54 -15.88 -4.37 4.64
CA SER A 54 -16.59 -4.28 3.36
C SER A 54 -15.89 -5.08 2.25
N ARG A 55 -14.57 -5.15 2.26
CA ARG A 55 -13.79 -5.94 1.30
C ARG A 55 -13.81 -7.41 1.63
N ASP A 56 -13.60 -7.75 2.88
CA ASP A 56 -13.57 -9.12 3.37
C ASP A 56 -14.93 -9.82 3.18
N VAL A 57 -16.00 -9.19 3.65
CA VAL A 57 -17.35 -9.77 3.59
C VAL A 57 -18.03 -9.59 2.23
N GLY A 58 -17.71 -8.53 1.49
CA GLY A 58 -18.51 -8.10 0.32
C GLY A 58 -17.90 -8.40 -1.04
N LEU A 59 -16.61 -8.78 -1.13
CA LEU A 59 -15.91 -8.87 -2.41
C LEU A 59 -15.38 -10.29 -2.74
N ASN A 60 -15.91 -11.33 -2.11
CA ASN A 60 -15.44 -12.71 -2.26
C ASN A 60 -13.93 -12.86 -2.02
N ALA A 61 -13.42 -12.09 -1.08
CA ALA A 61 -12.02 -12.09 -0.67
C ALA A 61 -11.91 -12.44 0.81
N ASP A 62 -10.94 -13.27 1.16
CA ASP A 62 -10.61 -13.63 2.52
C ASP A 62 -9.18 -13.20 2.81
N PHE A 63 -8.99 -12.33 3.82
CA PHE A 63 -7.67 -11.81 4.14
C PHE A 63 -6.84 -12.82 4.94
N ALA A 64 -5.64 -13.06 4.48
CA ALA A 64 -4.68 -14.02 5.06
C ALA A 64 -3.78 -13.40 6.15
N GLY A 65 -4.26 -12.36 6.80
CA GLY A 65 -3.53 -11.65 7.84
C GLY A 65 -2.95 -10.32 7.37
N MET A 66 -2.52 -9.54 8.34
CA MET A 66 -1.90 -8.24 8.10
C MET A 66 -0.39 -8.42 7.88
N ASN A 67 0.12 -7.97 6.74
CA ASN A 67 1.55 -8.03 6.41
C ASN A 67 2.26 -6.68 6.53
N PHE A 68 1.51 -5.57 6.59
CA PHE A 68 2.08 -4.25 6.83
C PHE A 68 1.03 -3.35 7.48
N PHE A 69 1.42 -2.56 8.48
CA PHE A 69 0.52 -1.60 9.12
C PHE A 69 0.93 -0.18 8.72
N ASP A 70 0.14 0.43 7.86
CA ASP A 70 0.37 1.77 7.34
C ASP A 70 -0.66 2.77 7.89
N GLY A 71 -0.59 3.99 7.43
CA GLY A 71 -1.58 5.03 7.58
C GLY A 71 -1.69 5.82 6.29
N GLN A 72 -2.71 6.66 6.17
CA GLN A 72 -2.83 7.57 5.04
C GLN A 72 -2.11 8.87 5.31
N GLY A 73 -1.28 9.31 4.34
CA GLY A 73 -0.55 10.57 4.36
C GLY A 73 -0.91 11.48 3.19
N ILE A 74 -0.40 12.70 3.22
CA ILE A 74 -0.53 13.69 2.14
C ILE A 74 0.86 14.20 1.78
N LEU A 75 1.25 14.06 0.51
CA LEU A 75 2.43 14.65 -0.11
C LEU A 75 2.01 15.95 -0.80
N ILE A 76 2.65 17.06 -0.46
CA ILE A 76 2.19 18.41 -0.78
C ILE A 76 3.29 19.15 -1.55
N ARG A 77 2.88 19.96 -2.52
CA ARG A 77 3.75 20.91 -3.22
C ARG A 77 3.96 22.15 -2.36
N GLY A 78 5.19 22.37 -1.91
CA GLY A 78 5.56 23.51 -1.09
C GLY A 78 5.65 24.83 -1.86
N ASP A 79 5.80 24.78 -3.21
CA ASP A 79 5.74 25.96 -4.05
C ASP A 79 4.33 26.60 -4.10
N ALA A 80 3.27 25.78 -3.96
CA ALA A 80 1.88 26.24 -3.88
C ALA A 80 1.39 26.42 -2.43
N TYR A 81 1.78 25.50 -1.55
CA TYR A 81 1.42 25.47 -0.14
C TYR A 81 2.69 25.30 0.71
N PRO A 82 3.43 26.39 1.00
CA PRO A 82 4.68 26.31 1.75
C PRO A 82 4.49 25.74 3.15
N GLN A 83 5.32 24.78 3.54
CA GLN A 83 5.20 24.06 4.82
C GLN A 83 5.08 25.01 6.03
N ALA A 84 5.88 26.07 6.04
CA ALA A 84 5.88 27.05 7.13
C ALA A 84 4.58 27.88 7.18
N ASP A 85 4.01 28.23 6.02
CA ASP A 85 2.75 28.99 5.94
C ASP A 85 1.54 28.12 6.30
N MET A 86 1.69 26.79 6.18
CA MET A 86 0.68 25.82 6.56
C MET A 86 0.83 25.33 8.01
N ASP A 87 1.67 25.96 8.83
CA ASP A 87 1.98 25.52 10.20
C ASP A 87 2.37 24.04 10.29
N ASN A 88 2.98 23.50 9.21
CA ASN A 88 3.33 22.11 9.06
C ASN A 88 2.11 21.16 9.22
N SER A 89 0.93 21.53 8.72
CA SER A 89 -0.31 20.79 8.93
C SER A 89 -1.20 20.77 7.69
N ALA A 90 -1.76 19.59 7.40
CA ALA A 90 -2.75 19.40 6.35
C ALA A 90 -4.09 20.10 6.65
N LEU A 91 -4.35 20.49 7.89
CA LEU A 91 -5.55 21.24 8.28
C LEU A 91 -5.62 22.63 7.64
N ASN A 92 -4.51 23.14 7.15
CA ASN A 92 -4.43 24.47 6.53
C ASN A 92 -4.44 24.45 4.99
N LEU A 93 -4.75 23.31 4.37
CA LEU A 93 -4.79 23.11 2.90
C LEU A 93 -6.14 23.52 2.28
N ALA A 94 -6.73 24.62 2.72
CA ALA A 94 -7.98 25.11 2.15
C ALA A 94 -7.82 25.40 0.65
N SER A 95 -8.79 24.93 -0.14
CA SER A 95 -8.82 25.04 -1.62
C SER A 95 -7.68 24.32 -2.36
N ALA A 96 -6.81 23.57 -1.68
CA ALA A 96 -5.81 22.75 -2.35
C ALA A 96 -6.48 21.62 -3.15
N LYS A 97 -6.03 21.40 -4.38
CA LYS A 97 -6.42 20.25 -5.20
C LYS A 97 -5.63 19.03 -4.77
N VAL A 98 -6.31 18.07 -4.17
CA VAL A 98 -5.70 16.85 -3.64
C VAL A 98 -6.07 15.66 -4.52
N CYS A 99 -5.11 15.15 -5.29
CA CYS A 99 -5.27 13.96 -6.10
C CYS A 99 -5.34 12.70 -5.20
N VAL A 100 -6.24 11.76 -5.56
CA VAL A 100 -6.39 10.47 -4.89
C VAL A 100 -6.79 9.37 -5.88
N GLY A 101 -6.22 8.17 -5.73
CA GLY A 101 -6.57 7.03 -6.60
C GLY A 101 -7.98 6.51 -6.35
N THR A 102 -8.77 6.37 -7.41
CA THR A 102 -10.15 5.83 -7.36
C THR A 102 -10.17 4.36 -6.89
N GLY A 103 -11.21 3.97 -6.15
CA GLY A 103 -11.40 2.60 -5.66
C GLY A 103 -10.49 2.23 -4.47
N THR A 104 -9.90 3.23 -3.84
CA THR A 104 -9.06 3.04 -2.65
C THR A 104 -9.80 3.40 -1.36
N THR A 105 -9.33 2.89 -0.22
CA THR A 105 -9.77 3.36 1.11
C THR A 105 -9.42 4.83 1.30
N THR A 106 -8.27 5.24 0.75
CA THR A 106 -7.77 6.60 0.89
C THR A 106 -8.65 7.64 0.20
N GLU A 107 -9.40 7.27 -0.86
CA GLU A 107 -10.40 8.13 -1.49
C GLU A 107 -11.55 8.48 -0.52
N GLY A 108 -12.12 7.46 0.13
CA GLY A 108 -13.18 7.69 1.13
C GLY A 108 -12.65 8.43 2.35
N ASN A 109 -11.50 8.02 2.87
CA ASN A 109 -10.92 8.60 4.08
C ASN A 109 -10.60 10.10 3.92
N ILE A 110 -10.03 10.53 2.77
CA ILE A 110 -9.72 11.95 2.57
C ILE A 110 -11.00 12.80 2.48
N ALA A 111 -12.05 12.27 1.85
CA ALA A 111 -13.34 12.97 1.76
C ALA A 111 -13.98 13.16 3.14
N ASP A 112 -13.97 12.09 3.96
CA ASP A 112 -14.48 12.13 5.33
C ASP A 112 -13.63 13.05 6.21
N TRP A 113 -12.32 12.94 6.14
CA TRP A 113 -11.39 13.74 6.93
C TRP A 113 -11.51 15.25 6.59
N ASN A 114 -11.58 15.58 5.31
CA ASN A 114 -11.81 16.95 4.82
C ASN A 114 -13.13 17.53 5.36
N THR A 115 -14.18 16.71 5.35
CA THR A 115 -15.50 17.11 5.85
C THR A 115 -15.50 17.31 7.36
N VAL A 116 -15.00 16.33 8.12
CA VAL A 116 -14.98 16.34 9.58
C VAL A 116 -14.18 17.54 10.13
N ASN A 117 -13.04 17.83 9.50
CA ASN A 117 -12.18 18.92 9.91
C ASN A 117 -12.52 20.26 9.24
N SER A 118 -13.49 20.29 8.31
CA SER A 118 -13.92 21.50 7.58
C SER A 118 -12.75 22.21 6.89
N VAL A 119 -11.81 21.47 6.30
CA VAL A 119 -10.60 22.03 5.69
C VAL A 119 -10.94 22.75 4.38
N GLY A 120 -11.82 22.20 3.56
CA GLY A 120 -12.24 22.79 2.28
C GLY A 120 -11.28 22.50 1.13
N MET A 121 -10.64 21.32 1.12
CA MET A 121 -9.85 20.81 0.00
C MET A 121 -10.76 20.48 -1.19
N ASP A 122 -10.22 20.60 -2.40
CA ASP A 122 -10.82 20.10 -3.65
C ASP A 122 -10.27 18.71 -3.94
N ILE A 123 -11.05 17.65 -3.70
CA ILE A 123 -10.61 16.27 -3.87
C ILE A 123 -10.76 15.87 -5.34
N VAL A 124 -9.68 15.47 -5.97
CA VAL A 124 -9.58 15.12 -7.39
C VAL A 124 -9.31 13.63 -7.55
N PRO A 125 -10.35 12.80 -7.79
CA PRO A 125 -10.15 11.38 -8.08
C PRO A 125 -9.44 11.19 -9.43
N VAL A 126 -8.43 10.32 -9.46
CA VAL A 126 -7.68 9.93 -10.65
C VAL A 126 -7.64 8.40 -10.77
N ALA A 127 -7.26 7.87 -11.93
CA ALA A 127 -7.34 6.43 -12.18
C ALA A 127 -6.42 5.62 -11.25
N ASP A 128 -5.19 6.10 -11.03
CA ASP A 128 -4.21 5.40 -10.21
C ASP A 128 -3.11 6.33 -9.64
N ALA A 129 -2.16 5.74 -8.93
CA ALA A 129 -1.03 6.46 -8.34
C ALA A 129 -0.04 7.01 -9.39
N ALA A 130 0.00 6.46 -10.60
CA ALA A 130 0.86 6.97 -11.66
C ALA A 130 0.29 8.27 -12.21
N GLU A 131 -1.02 8.32 -12.48
CA GLU A 131 -1.72 9.53 -12.87
C GLU A 131 -1.64 10.59 -11.77
N ALA A 132 -1.93 10.23 -10.50
CA ALA A 132 -1.79 11.15 -9.37
C ALA A 132 -0.39 11.78 -9.29
N THR A 133 0.65 10.96 -9.55
CA THR A 133 2.03 11.45 -9.58
C THR A 133 2.28 12.42 -10.72
N ALA A 134 1.78 12.12 -11.93
CA ALA A 134 1.92 12.99 -13.09
C ALA A 134 1.20 14.34 -12.88
N GLU A 135 -0.01 14.30 -12.31
CA GLU A 135 -0.76 15.52 -11.98
C GLU A 135 -0.09 16.35 -10.87
N LEU A 136 0.53 15.69 -9.87
CA LEU A 136 1.35 16.38 -8.86
C LEU A 136 2.57 17.05 -9.49
N VAL A 137 3.31 16.35 -10.34
CA VAL A 137 4.52 16.89 -10.99
C VAL A 137 4.17 18.05 -11.93
N SER A 138 3.09 17.94 -12.69
CA SER A 138 2.63 19.01 -13.59
C SER A 138 2.06 20.24 -12.88
N GLY A 139 1.70 20.13 -11.59
CA GLY A 139 1.01 21.17 -10.83
C GLY A 139 -0.49 21.24 -11.11
N SER A 140 -1.08 20.25 -11.76
CA SER A 140 -2.54 20.13 -11.89
C SER A 140 -3.18 19.79 -10.56
N CYS A 141 -2.46 19.04 -9.70
CA CYS A 141 -2.78 18.83 -8.29
C CYS A 141 -1.71 19.50 -7.41
N ASP A 142 -2.16 20.09 -6.31
CA ASP A 142 -1.30 20.72 -5.29
C ASP A 142 -0.78 19.69 -4.28
N ALA A 143 -1.49 18.57 -4.15
CA ALA A 143 -1.13 17.48 -3.27
C ALA A 143 -1.60 16.13 -3.80
N PHE A 144 -0.96 15.05 -3.31
CA PHE A 144 -1.36 13.66 -3.55
C PHE A 144 -1.51 12.92 -2.23
N THR A 145 -2.60 12.19 -2.04
CA THR A 145 -2.84 11.39 -0.84
C THR A 145 -2.92 9.91 -1.14
N GLY A 146 -2.33 9.11 -0.27
CA GLY A 146 -2.28 7.65 -0.32
C GLY A 146 -1.61 7.11 0.94
N ASP A 147 -1.20 5.84 0.91
CA ASP A 147 -0.48 5.22 2.02
C ASP A 147 0.78 6.03 2.37
N MET A 148 1.01 6.29 3.65
CA MET A 148 2.11 7.14 4.12
C MET A 148 3.47 6.63 3.63
N SER A 149 3.70 5.33 3.69
CA SER A 149 4.93 4.71 3.19
C SER A 149 5.14 4.97 1.69
N ALA A 150 4.04 4.93 0.91
CA ALA A 150 4.07 5.25 -0.51
C ALA A 150 4.34 6.74 -0.75
N MET A 151 3.80 7.64 0.06
CA MET A 151 4.05 9.09 -0.05
C MET A 151 5.52 9.41 0.24
N VAL A 152 6.11 8.77 1.27
CA VAL A 152 7.54 8.92 1.59
C VAL A 152 8.41 8.42 0.44
N ALA A 153 8.13 7.22 -0.09
CA ALA A 153 8.87 6.67 -1.23
C ALA A 153 8.72 7.54 -2.49
N LYS A 154 7.52 8.07 -2.73
CA LYS A 154 7.24 8.93 -3.87
C LYS A 154 8.02 10.26 -3.78
N LYS A 155 8.00 10.91 -2.62
CA LYS A 155 8.81 12.12 -2.38
C LYS A 155 10.28 11.85 -2.72
N TYR A 156 10.85 10.79 -2.13
CA TYR A 156 12.25 10.43 -2.36
C TYR A 156 12.56 10.17 -3.85
N THR A 157 11.71 9.41 -4.54
CA THR A 157 11.94 9.07 -5.95
C THR A 157 11.85 10.27 -6.87
N LEU A 158 10.90 11.18 -6.66
CA LEU A 158 10.75 12.42 -7.43
C LEU A 158 11.94 13.35 -7.22
N GLU A 159 12.38 13.53 -5.98
CA GLU A 159 13.55 14.35 -5.66
C GLU A 159 14.84 13.75 -6.26
N ALA A 160 15.04 12.44 -6.16
CA ALA A 160 16.21 11.75 -6.70
C ALA A 160 16.24 11.77 -8.25
N ALA A 161 15.10 11.72 -8.91
CA ALA A 161 14.98 11.82 -10.36
C ALA A 161 15.10 13.26 -10.87
N GLY A 162 14.90 14.25 -10.02
CA GLY A 162 14.85 15.66 -10.41
C GLY A 162 13.56 16.05 -11.13
N ASP A 163 12.49 15.24 -11.01
CA ASP A 163 11.24 15.48 -11.72
C ASP A 163 10.40 16.61 -11.12
N CYS A 164 10.68 17.00 -9.88
CA CYS A 164 9.94 18.02 -9.14
C CYS A 164 10.88 18.90 -8.29
N THR A 165 11.98 19.37 -8.89
CA THR A 165 13.02 20.14 -8.18
C THR A 165 12.52 21.45 -7.60
N ASP A 166 11.57 22.09 -8.28
CA ASP A 166 11.00 23.39 -7.88
C ASP A 166 9.73 23.24 -7.04
N CYS A 167 9.30 22.00 -6.75
CA CYS A 167 8.06 21.73 -6.03
C CYS A 167 8.18 21.90 -4.51
N ASP A 168 9.40 21.84 -3.96
CA ASP A 168 9.65 21.87 -2.50
C ASP A 168 8.75 20.90 -1.73
N LEU A 169 8.74 19.61 -2.14
CA LEU A 169 7.80 18.61 -1.66
C LEU A 169 7.94 18.36 -0.15
N TRP A 170 6.83 18.36 0.56
CA TRP A 170 6.77 18.00 1.97
C TRP A 170 5.59 17.08 2.28
N ILE A 171 5.63 16.39 3.41
CA ILE A 171 4.58 15.48 3.87
C ILE A 171 4.04 16.03 5.19
N ALA A 172 2.71 16.16 5.27
CA ALA A 172 2.05 16.54 6.49
C ALA A 172 2.22 15.46 7.57
N PRO A 173 2.39 15.83 8.85
CA PRO A 173 2.61 14.88 9.94
C PRO A 173 1.35 14.10 10.33
N GLU A 174 0.17 14.55 9.91
CA GLU A 174 -1.09 13.88 10.23
C GLU A 174 -1.20 12.53 9.52
N LEU A 175 -1.61 11.50 10.27
CA LEU A 175 -2.13 10.27 9.72
C LEU A 175 -3.66 10.36 9.65
N LEU A 176 -4.20 10.37 8.43
CA LEU A 176 -5.63 10.56 8.17
C LEU A 176 -6.44 9.31 8.49
N SER A 177 -5.80 8.14 8.40
CA SER A 177 -6.41 6.85 8.69
C SER A 177 -5.38 5.85 9.21
N LYS A 178 -5.85 4.63 9.49
CA LYS A 178 -5.02 3.44 9.73
C LYS A 178 -5.31 2.44 8.63
N GLU A 179 -4.23 1.98 7.99
CA GLU A 179 -4.30 1.08 6.84
C GLU A 179 -3.63 -0.26 7.18
N PRO A 180 -4.37 -1.22 7.77
CA PRO A 180 -3.86 -2.58 7.96
C PRO A 180 -3.83 -3.29 6.60
N LEU A 181 -2.67 -3.33 5.97
CA LEU A 181 -2.49 -3.95 4.65
C LEU A 181 -2.31 -5.45 4.80
N GLY A 182 -2.96 -6.22 3.94
CA GLY A 182 -2.92 -7.68 3.99
C GLY A 182 -2.95 -8.33 2.61
N ALA A 183 -2.43 -9.56 2.57
CA ALA A 183 -2.67 -10.46 1.46
C ALA A 183 -4.12 -10.96 1.49
N ALA A 184 -4.71 -11.20 0.33
CA ALA A 184 -6.05 -11.77 0.22
C ALA A 184 -6.08 -12.92 -0.77
N VAL A 185 -6.92 -13.91 -0.49
CA VAL A 185 -7.24 -15.05 -1.34
C VAL A 185 -8.72 -15.05 -1.67
N ARG A 186 -9.17 -15.94 -2.56
CA ARG A 186 -10.61 -16.13 -2.79
C ARG A 186 -11.29 -16.64 -1.54
N ASP A 187 -12.51 -16.17 -1.30
CA ASP A 187 -13.36 -16.68 -0.23
C ASP A 187 -13.63 -18.19 -0.42
N MET A 188 -13.93 -18.91 0.66
CA MET A 188 -14.23 -20.34 0.70
C MET A 188 -13.03 -21.26 0.36
N ASP A 189 -11.79 -20.78 0.43
CA ASP A 189 -10.56 -21.58 0.27
C ASP A 189 -9.67 -21.44 1.52
N SER A 190 -10.13 -22.07 2.60
CA SER A 190 -9.45 -22.01 3.89
C SER A 190 -8.05 -22.62 3.89
N ASP A 191 -7.84 -23.68 3.11
CA ASP A 191 -6.55 -24.36 3.05
C ASP A 191 -5.51 -23.48 2.34
N TRP A 192 -5.92 -22.80 1.28
CA TRP A 192 -5.06 -21.83 0.59
C TRP A 192 -4.78 -20.58 1.45
N LYS A 193 -5.81 -20.09 2.14
CA LYS A 193 -5.65 -19.00 3.12
C LYS A 193 -4.61 -19.37 4.18
N ASP A 194 -4.69 -20.56 4.74
CA ASP A 194 -3.77 -21.04 5.78
C ASP A 194 -2.33 -21.08 5.25
N VAL A 195 -2.12 -21.58 4.03
CA VAL A 195 -0.78 -21.55 3.40
C VAL A 195 -0.23 -20.13 3.33
N VAL A 196 -1.00 -19.20 2.78
CA VAL A 196 -0.57 -17.79 2.65
C VAL A 196 -0.28 -17.19 4.02
N THR A 197 -1.18 -17.39 4.99
CA THR A 197 -1.05 -16.87 6.36
C THR A 197 0.21 -17.39 7.05
N TRP A 198 0.41 -18.72 7.03
CA TRP A 198 1.52 -19.33 7.75
C TRP A 198 2.87 -19.07 7.11
N VAL A 199 2.92 -18.85 5.81
CA VAL A 199 4.14 -18.37 5.13
C VAL A 199 4.52 -16.99 5.67
N TRP A 200 3.55 -16.07 5.83
CA TRP A 200 3.83 -14.76 6.40
C TRP A 200 4.35 -14.86 7.84
N PHE A 201 3.69 -15.65 8.68
CA PHE A 201 4.16 -15.86 10.06
C PHE A 201 5.53 -16.51 10.11
N GLY A 202 5.84 -17.42 9.20
CA GLY A 202 7.16 -18.00 9.05
C GLY A 202 8.23 -16.96 8.69
N MET A 203 7.93 -16.05 7.76
CA MET A 203 8.83 -14.95 7.40
C MET A 203 9.11 -14.02 8.58
N VAL A 204 8.08 -13.63 9.32
CA VAL A 204 8.22 -12.78 10.52
C VAL A 204 9.01 -13.49 11.62
N THR A 205 8.74 -14.79 11.85
CA THR A 205 9.47 -15.60 12.82
C THR A 205 10.94 -15.73 12.44
N ALA A 206 11.25 -15.96 11.16
CA ALA A 206 12.63 -16.04 10.67
C ALA A 206 13.38 -14.72 10.92
N GLU A 207 12.74 -13.57 10.62
CA GLU A 207 13.30 -12.24 10.91
C GLU A 207 13.59 -12.07 12.42
N GLU A 208 12.62 -12.41 13.29
CA GLU A 208 12.78 -12.32 14.75
C GLU A 208 13.93 -13.18 15.27
N MET A 209 14.14 -14.34 14.65
CA MET A 209 15.23 -15.27 14.99
C MET A 209 16.57 -14.92 14.31
N GLY A 210 16.62 -13.88 13.49
CA GLY A 210 17.80 -13.50 12.72
C GLY A 210 18.17 -14.52 11.65
N ILE A 211 17.20 -15.26 11.14
CA ILE A 211 17.39 -16.22 10.04
C ILE A 211 17.19 -15.49 8.71
N ASP A 212 18.18 -15.61 7.84
CA ASP A 212 18.19 -14.99 6.51
C ASP A 212 18.76 -15.93 5.43
N SER A 213 18.93 -15.42 4.22
CA SER A 213 19.46 -16.19 3.08
C SER A 213 20.90 -16.69 3.24
N GLU A 214 21.67 -16.14 4.18
CA GLU A 214 23.07 -16.52 4.42
C GLU A 214 23.21 -17.61 5.48
N ASN A 215 22.25 -17.68 6.44
CA ASN A 215 22.38 -18.55 7.60
C ASN A 215 21.23 -19.59 7.77
N TYR A 216 20.20 -19.58 6.90
CA TYR A 216 19.02 -20.46 7.07
C TYR A 216 19.35 -21.96 7.14
N MET A 217 20.47 -22.38 6.53
CA MET A 217 20.93 -23.79 6.58
C MET A 217 21.45 -24.20 7.96
N ASP A 218 21.83 -23.23 8.79
CA ASP A 218 22.35 -23.43 10.15
C ASP A 218 21.26 -23.25 11.22
N ALA A 219 20.02 -22.97 10.79
CA ALA A 219 18.88 -22.76 11.69
C ALA A 219 18.56 -24.04 12.48
N ASP A 220 18.27 -23.90 13.77
CA ASP A 220 17.88 -25.01 14.64
C ASP A 220 16.44 -25.45 14.35
N MET A 221 16.28 -26.38 13.42
CA MET A 221 15.00 -26.97 13.03
C MET A 221 14.34 -27.79 14.14
N THR A 222 14.98 -27.97 15.31
CA THR A 222 14.37 -28.60 16.48
C THR A 222 13.65 -27.62 17.38
N ASN A 223 13.85 -26.31 17.16
CA ASN A 223 13.12 -25.27 17.83
C ASN A 223 11.66 -25.28 17.38
N PRO A 224 10.66 -25.47 18.29
CA PRO A 224 9.26 -25.55 17.90
C PRO A 224 8.67 -24.25 17.34
N SER A 225 9.44 -23.15 17.33
CA SER A 225 9.08 -21.88 16.73
C SER A 225 9.60 -21.71 15.29
N VAL A 226 10.38 -22.67 14.77
CA VAL A 226 10.86 -22.79 13.38
C VAL A 226 10.03 -23.83 12.58
#